data_a8ef18c3806e3761d2816a47a9419c89
#
_entry.id   a8ef18c3806e3761d2816a47a9419c89
#
_cell.length_a   1.000
_cell.length_b   1.000
_cell.length_c   1.000
_cell.angle_alpha   90.00
_cell.angle_beta   90.00
_cell.angle_gamma   90.00
#
_symmetry.space_group_name_H-M   'P 1'
#
loop_
_entity.id
_entity.type
_entity.pdbx_description
1 polymer ?
#
loop_
_entity_poly.entity_id
_entity_poly.type
_entity_poly.pdbx_seq_one_letter_code
_entity_poly.pdbx_strand_id
1 'polypeptide(L)'
;MYKRKDFKITQEQLKYVLGKEWKFFKTKILTNCFCHKCNLPGNSTVINYEIFVNYLNDIIFRGYCKKCDGPLARYTETGENEEIKKRIASIV
;
A
#
# COMPACT_ATOMS: atom_id res chain seq x y z
N MET A 1 -10.41 14.68 18.77
CA MET A 1 -10.18 13.24 18.59
C MET A 1 -8.71 12.97 18.27
N TYR A 2 -8.12 12.06 18.96
CA TYR A 2 -6.73 11.70 18.73
C TYR A 2 -6.59 10.77 17.53
N LYS A 3 -5.69 11.10 16.60
CA LYS A 3 -5.39 10.27 15.45
C LYS A 3 -3.98 9.73 15.57
N ARG A 4 -3.84 8.41 15.41
CA ARG A 4 -2.53 7.77 15.37
C ARG A 4 -1.77 8.24 14.13
N LYS A 5 -0.48 8.50 14.29
CA LYS A 5 0.37 8.81 13.14
C LYS A 5 0.53 7.59 12.25
N ASP A 6 0.77 7.83 10.97
CA ASP A 6 1.13 6.74 10.06
C ASP A 6 2.41 6.08 10.56
N PHE A 7 2.46 4.75 10.48
CA PHE A 7 3.67 4.04 10.86
C PHE A 7 4.14 3.17 9.70
N LYS A 8 5.46 3.05 9.59
CA LYS A 8 6.09 2.29 8.52
C LYS A 8 6.17 0.83 8.89
N ILE A 9 5.89 -0.05 7.92
CA ILE A 9 6.06 -1.49 8.11
C ILE A 9 7.02 -2.05 7.06
N THR A 10 7.54 -3.24 7.34
CA THR A 10 8.46 -3.92 6.43
C THR A 10 7.70 -4.73 5.40
N GLN A 11 8.42 -5.16 4.35
CA GLN A 11 7.85 -6.05 3.33
C GLN A 11 7.36 -7.36 3.95
N GLU A 12 8.09 -7.89 4.93
CA GLU A 12 7.70 -9.13 5.59
C GLU A 12 6.43 -8.94 6.41
N GLN A 13 6.31 -7.81 7.11
CA GLN A 13 5.09 -7.49 7.83
C GLN A 13 3.91 -7.33 6.87
N LEU A 14 4.15 -6.72 5.71
CA LEU A 14 3.12 -6.58 4.68
C LEU A 14 2.60 -7.95 4.24
N LYS A 15 3.50 -8.88 3.96
CA LYS A 15 3.11 -10.23 3.55
C LYS A 15 2.29 -10.93 4.62
N TYR A 16 2.68 -10.76 5.88
CA TYR A 16 1.93 -11.32 7.00
C TYR A 16 0.53 -10.71 7.08
N VAL A 17 0.45 -9.40 7.00
CA VAL A 17 -0.82 -8.67 7.13
C VAL A 17 -1.78 -9.03 6.00
N LEU A 18 -1.29 -9.09 4.77
CA LEU A 18 -2.13 -9.41 3.61
C LEU A 18 -2.43 -10.90 3.49
N GLY A 19 -1.51 -11.77 3.96
CA GLY A 19 -1.69 -13.20 3.87
C GLY A 19 -1.94 -13.64 2.43
N LYS A 20 -3.04 -14.34 2.20
CA LYS A 20 -3.41 -14.82 0.86
C LYS A 20 -3.70 -13.69 -0.14
N GLU A 21 -3.99 -12.49 0.35
CA GLU A 21 -4.24 -11.33 -0.51
C GLU A 21 -2.96 -10.75 -1.11
N TRP A 22 -1.78 -11.16 -0.62
CA TRP A 22 -0.51 -10.64 -1.11
C TRP A 22 -0.34 -10.81 -2.61
N LYS A 23 -0.72 -11.98 -3.14
CA LYS A 23 -0.59 -12.25 -4.57
C LYS A 23 -1.45 -11.29 -5.39
N PHE A 24 -2.66 -11.02 -4.94
CA PHE A 24 -3.57 -10.08 -5.60
C PHE A 24 -2.98 -8.67 -5.58
N PHE A 25 -2.46 -8.24 -4.42
CA PHE A 25 -1.84 -6.92 -4.29
C PHE A 25 -0.65 -6.79 -5.23
N LYS A 26 0.21 -7.81 -5.24
CA LYS A 26 1.41 -7.80 -6.08
C LYS A 26 1.07 -7.71 -7.56
N THR A 27 0.06 -8.43 -8.02
CA THR A 27 -0.23 -8.54 -9.45
C THR A 27 -1.27 -7.56 -9.96
N LYS A 28 -2.17 -7.08 -9.10
CA LYS A 28 -3.28 -6.22 -9.53
C LYS A 28 -3.26 -4.82 -8.93
N ILE A 29 -2.87 -4.69 -7.68
CA ILE A 29 -2.89 -3.39 -7.00
C ILE A 29 -1.65 -2.58 -7.33
N LEU A 30 -0.46 -3.16 -7.13
CA LEU A 30 0.79 -2.44 -7.32
C LEU A 30 1.12 -2.17 -8.78
N THR A 31 0.51 -2.89 -9.69
CA THR A 31 0.70 -2.71 -11.14
C THR A 31 -0.38 -1.85 -11.80
N ASN A 32 -1.36 -1.40 -11.02
CA ASN A 32 -2.52 -0.67 -11.54
C ASN A 32 -2.67 0.65 -10.80
N CYS A 33 -1.62 1.46 -10.81
CA CYS A 33 -1.57 2.72 -10.09
C CYS A 33 -1.70 3.89 -11.05
N PHE A 34 -2.22 5.02 -10.55
CA PHE A 34 -2.25 6.25 -11.30
C PHE A 34 -0.95 7.01 -11.07
N CYS A 35 -0.24 7.32 -12.14
CA CYS A 35 0.95 8.17 -12.08
C CYS A 35 0.60 9.54 -12.64
N HIS A 36 0.68 10.55 -11.78
CA HIS A 36 0.36 11.93 -12.16
C HIS A 36 1.22 12.42 -13.31
N LYS A 37 2.50 12.07 -13.29
CA LYS A 37 3.46 12.50 -14.32
C LYS A 37 3.22 11.83 -15.66
N CYS A 38 2.91 10.53 -15.66
CA CYS A 38 2.58 9.81 -16.89
C CYS A 38 1.17 10.10 -17.38
N ASN A 39 0.29 10.54 -16.49
CA ASN A 39 -1.09 10.87 -16.79
C ASN A 39 -1.86 9.70 -17.45
N LEU A 40 -1.52 8.47 -17.02
CA LEU A 40 -2.16 7.25 -17.52
C LEU A 40 -2.75 6.49 -16.35
N PRO A 41 -4.05 6.65 -16.08
CA PRO A 41 -4.68 5.99 -14.94
C PRO A 41 -4.69 4.47 -15.11
N GLY A 42 -4.36 3.78 -14.03
CA GLY A 42 -4.42 2.34 -13.97
C GLY A 42 -3.33 1.59 -14.72
N ASN A 43 -2.28 2.28 -15.18
CA ASN A 43 -1.25 1.64 -16.00
C ASN A 43 0.17 1.76 -15.45
N SER A 44 0.33 2.29 -14.25
CA SER A 44 1.65 2.48 -13.68
C SER A 44 1.92 1.49 -12.56
N THR A 45 3.17 1.04 -12.47
CA THR A 45 3.62 0.15 -11.40
C THR A 45 4.45 0.95 -10.41
N VAL A 46 4.14 0.83 -9.12
CA VAL A 46 4.94 1.47 -8.09
C VAL A 46 6.12 0.57 -7.74
N ILE A 47 7.33 1.14 -7.73
CA ILE A 47 8.56 0.43 -7.39
C ILE A 47 9.32 1.19 -6.31
N ASN A 48 10.26 0.51 -5.66
CA ASN A 48 11.11 1.09 -4.61
C ASN A 48 10.27 1.80 -3.55
N TYR A 49 9.17 1.15 -3.15
CA TYR A 49 8.21 1.77 -2.27
C TYR A 49 8.52 1.52 -0.80
N GLU A 50 8.05 2.46 0.02
CA GLU A 50 7.93 2.29 1.45
C GLU A 50 6.47 2.05 1.76
N ILE A 51 6.19 1.34 2.86
CA ILE A 51 4.85 0.91 3.21
C ILE A 51 4.44 1.54 4.52
N PHE A 52 3.29 2.19 4.52
CA PHE A 52 2.76 2.87 5.70
C PHE A 52 1.35 2.38 6.02
N VAL A 53 1.01 2.39 7.30
CA VAL A 53 -0.34 2.10 7.77
C VAL A 53 -0.86 3.33 8.49
N ASN A 54 -2.03 3.81 8.09
CA ASN A 54 -2.60 5.00 8.71
C ASN A 54 -3.54 4.64 9.87
N TYR A 55 -4.15 5.65 10.48
CA TYR A 55 -5.02 5.44 11.65
C TYR A 55 -6.31 4.68 11.34
N LEU A 56 -6.67 4.56 10.06
CA LEU A 56 -7.82 3.77 9.60
C LEU A 56 -7.45 2.33 9.28
N ASN A 57 -6.21 1.94 9.49
CA ASN A 57 -5.66 0.63 9.14
C ASN A 57 -5.63 0.40 7.63
N ASP A 58 -5.53 1.48 6.87
CA ASP A 58 -5.34 1.40 5.42
C ASP A 58 -3.85 1.40 5.12
N ILE A 59 -3.48 0.66 4.08
CA ILE A 59 -2.08 0.51 3.68
C ILE A 59 -1.78 1.47 2.53
N ILE A 60 -0.68 2.20 2.66
CA ILE A 60 -0.24 3.19 1.67
C ILE A 60 1.14 2.80 1.18
N PHE A 61 1.30 2.72 -0.13
CA PHE A 61 2.59 2.48 -0.78
C PHE A 61 3.08 3.79 -1.34
N ARG A 62 4.28 4.21 -0.94
CA ARG A 62 4.89 5.44 -1.45
C ARG A 62 6.23 5.09 -2.10
N GLY A 63 6.32 5.29 -3.39
CA GLY A 63 7.53 4.96 -4.14
C GLY A 63 7.61 5.74 -5.41
N TYR A 64 7.97 5.05 -6.49
CA TYR A 64 8.24 5.69 -7.77
C TYR A 64 7.58 4.91 -8.89
N CYS A 65 7.26 5.62 -9.97
CA CYS A 65 6.69 5.02 -11.15
C CYS A 65 7.76 4.27 -11.93
N LYS A 66 7.48 3.03 -12.29
CA LYS A 66 8.43 2.22 -13.06
C LYS A 66 8.75 2.83 -14.42
N LYS A 67 7.80 3.55 -15.01
CA LYS A 67 7.97 4.13 -16.35
C LYS A 67 8.75 5.44 -16.36
N CYS A 68 8.38 6.38 -15.47
CA CYS A 68 8.94 7.73 -15.53
C CYS A 68 9.80 8.09 -14.32
N ASP A 69 9.89 7.19 -13.35
CA ASP A 69 10.68 7.37 -12.12
C ASP A 69 10.19 8.57 -11.28
N GLY A 70 9.02 9.10 -11.57
CA GLY A 70 8.42 10.15 -10.76
C GLY A 70 7.77 9.60 -9.50
N PRO A 71 7.50 10.47 -8.50
CA PRO A 71 6.88 10.02 -7.26
C PRO A 71 5.49 9.43 -7.51
N LEU A 72 5.19 8.33 -6.85
CA LEU A 72 3.94 7.60 -7.02
C LEU A 72 3.50 7.03 -5.68
N ALA A 73 2.25 7.26 -5.33
CA ALA A 73 1.67 6.71 -4.12
C ALA A 73 0.41 5.91 -4.47
N ARG A 74 0.21 4.80 -3.78
CA ARG A 74 -0.99 3.97 -3.92
C ARG A 74 -1.64 3.79 -2.57
N TYR A 75 -2.85 4.29 -2.43
CA TYR A 75 -3.65 4.16 -1.22
C TYR A 75 -4.61 2.97 -1.38
N THR A 76 -4.68 2.12 -0.37
CA THR A 76 -5.58 0.95 -0.41
C THR A 76 -6.44 0.94 0.84
N GLU A 77 -7.74 0.74 0.68
CA GLU A 77 -8.69 0.77 1.79
C GLU A 77 -8.77 -0.58 2.50
N THR A 78 -7.66 -1.01 3.08
CA THR A 78 -7.59 -2.30 3.76
C THR A 78 -8.24 -2.29 5.14
N GLY A 79 -8.51 -1.11 5.70
CA GLY A 79 -9.15 -0.98 7.00
C GLY A 79 -10.55 -1.57 7.07
N GLU A 80 -11.20 -1.78 5.93
CA GLU A 80 -12.52 -2.40 5.86
C GLU A 80 -12.47 -3.94 5.90
N ASN A 81 -11.28 -4.51 5.68
CA ASN A 81 -11.09 -5.96 5.71
C ASN A 81 -10.77 -6.39 7.14
N GLU A 82 -11.66 -7.15 7.77
CA GLU A 82 -11.51 -7.54 9.17
C GLU A 82 -10.27 -8.39 9.44
N GLU A 83 -9.92 -9.29 8.51
CA GLU A 83 -8.74 -10.13 8.68
C GLU A 83 -7.46 -9.30 8.64
N ILE A 84 -7.37 -8.39 7.68
CA ILE A 84 -6.20 -7.51 7.55
C ILE A 84 -6.12 -6.59 8.76
N LYS A 85 -7.24 -6.05 9.20
CA LYS A 85 -7.31 -5.17 10.35
C LYS A 85 -6.79 -5.86 11.62
N LYS A 86 -7.17 -7.13 11.83
CA LYS A 86 -6.72 -7.91 12.97
C LYS A 86 -5.20 -8.14 12.93
N ARG A 87 -4.66 -8.44 11.75
CA ARG A 87 -3.24 -8.67 11.59
C ARG A 87 -2.44 -7.39 11.80
N ILE A 88 -2.95 -6.25 11.32
CA ILE A 88 -2.34 -4.96 11.58
C ILE A 88 -2.28 -4.70 13.09
N ALA A 89 -3.37 -4.96 13.80
CA ALA A 89 -3.41 -4.75 15.25
C ALA A 89 -2.36 -5.59 15.99
N SER A 90 -1.97 -6.73 15.43
CA SER A 90 -0.99 -7.61 16.07
C SER A 90 0.46 -7.15 15.86
N ILE A 91 0.73 -6.24 14.93
CA ILE A 91 2.08 -5.74 14.65
C ILE A 91 2.32 -4.30 15.08
N VAL A 92 1.29 -3.65 15.59
CA VAL A 92 1.39 -2.25 16.02
C VAL A 92 1.89 -2.16 17.46
#